data_383f06768ac9ec0d50d4c399bafbdf01
#
_entry.id   383f06768ac9ec0d50d4c399bafbdf01
#
_cell.length_a   1.000
_cell.length_b   1.000
_cell.length_c   1.000
_cell.angle_alpha   90.00
_cell.angle_beta   90.00
_cell.angle_gamma   90.00
#
_symmetry.space_group_name_H-M   'P 1'
#
loop_
_entity.id
_entity.type
_entity.pdbx_description
1 polymer ?
#
loop_
_entity_poly.entity_id
_entity_poly.type
_entity_poly.pdbx_seq_one_letter_code
_entity_poly.pdbx_strand_id
1 'polypeptide(L)'
;MQIARDSKFRGSLLAGLCALSACHGFKPEASLQNAAIAAADVPALLAELRQQMVDIPAGHFEMGSGLGHADDELPVHRVDVRRFQLSRHEVTGRQFAVFARATGRTRGAAAAEESDHPATNISWDDAVAFIAWVNGNGVQQYRLPTEAEWEYAARAGTATRFWWGDDFQAGYVNGAGVSGNDRRAETAPVGSFPANPFGLHDILGNVWEWTADCYTPNYERAQPDGSAARGEQDCGRVLRGGSWSDTPLWLRAATRNWFDRGERFDYVGFRLASDEPLSE
;
A
#
# COMPACT_ATOMS: atom_id res chain seq x y z
N MET A 1 28.00 -46.59 10.36
CA MET A 1 28.92 -47.03 11.44
C MET A 1 28.33 -46.51 12.74
N GLN A 2 27.83 -47.42 13.48
CA GLN A 2 27.00 -47.29 14.67
C GLN A 2 27.91 -47.22 15.91
N ILE A 3 27.65 -46.35 16.88
CA ILE A 3 27.95 -46.60 18.28
C ILE A 3 26.99 -45.81 19.16
N ALA A 4 26.12 -46.55 19.84
CA ALA A 4 25.36 -46.14 21.00
C ALA A 4 26.23 -46.25 22.29
N ARG A 5 25.97 -45.44 23.30
CA ARG A 5 26.22 -45.81 24.70
C ARG A 5 25.29 -45.06 25.66
N ASP A 6 24.47 -45.89 26.32
CA ASP A 6 23.72 -45.60 27.54
C ASP A 6 24.62 -45.22 28.73
N SER A 7 24.13 -44.37 29.62
CA SER A 7 24.37 -44.54 31.05
C SER A 7 23.26 -43.88 31.89
N LYS A 8 22.56 -44.73 32.62
CA LYS A 8 21.63 -44.41 33.70
C LYS A 8 22.38 -43.86 34.92
N PHE A 9 21.86 -42.83 35.58
CA PHE A 9 22.12 -42.60 36.99
C PHE A 9 20.82 -42.23 37.73
N ARG A 10 20.63 -42.94 38.84
CA ARG A 10 19.49 -42.88 39.77
C ARG A 10 19.72 -41.77 40.81
N GLY A 11 18.63 -41.11 41.19
CA GLY A 11 18.25 -40.90 42.61
C GLY A 11 18.73 -39.64 43.31
N SER A 12 17.81 -38.77 43.66
CA SER A 12 17.52 -38.42 45.06
C SER A 12 16.34 -37.43 45.12
N LEU A 13 15.32 -37.79 45.86
CA LEU A 13 14.27 -36.89 46.33
C LEU A 13 14.88 -35.87 47.29
N LEU A 14 14.62 -34.59 47.06
CA LEU A 14 14.67 -33.57 48.09
C LEU A 14 13.43 -32.67 47.90
N ALA A 15 12.56 -32.77 48.90
CA ALA A 15 11.44 -31.89 49.08
C ALA A 15 11.95 -30.49 49.40
N GLY A 16 11.65 -29.54 48.52
CA GLY A 16 11.95 -28.11 48.70
C GLY A 16 10.69 -27.27 48.52
N LEU A 17 10.37 -26.53 49.57
CA LEU A 17 9.23 -25.64 49.75
C LEU A 17 8.88 -24.86 48.49
N CYS A 18 7.60 -24.87 48.09
CA CYS A 18 6.98 -23.91 47.22
C CYS A 18 7.06 -22.50 47.82
N ALA A 19 7.98 -21.69 47.33
CA ALA A 19 7.89 -20.24 47.43
C ALA A 19 6.90 -19.79 46.35
N LEU A 20 5.76 -19.28 46.77
CA LEU A 20 4.78 -18.54 45.95
C LEU A 20 5.49 -17.32 45.34
N SER A 21 6.02 -17.48 44.12
CA SER A 21 6.49 -16.36 43.33
C SER A 21 5.26 -15.67 42.75
N ALA A 22 5.06 -14.43 43.17
CA ALA A 22 3.99 -13.55 42.71
C ALA A 22 3.94 -13.51 41.20
N CYS A 23 2.85 -14.01 40.62
CA CYS A 23 2.45 -13.68 39.25
C CYS A 23 2.34 -12.16 39.16
N HIS A 24 3.31 -11.54 38.49
CA HIS A 24 3.21 -10.13 38.12
C HIS A 24 1.99 -9.99 37.20
N GLY A 25 0.98 -9.33 37.76
CA GLY A 25 -0.29 -9.09 37.11
C GLY A 25 -0.07 -8.41 35.74
N PHE A 26 -0.52 -9.09 34.75
CA PHE A 26 -0.82 -8.49 33.43
C PHE A 26 -1.74 -7.30 33.71
N LYS A 27 -1.28 -6.09 33.39
CA LYS A 27 -2.07 -4.86 33.59
C LYS A 27 -3.14 -4.74 32.50
N PRO A 28 -4.38 -5.15 32.71
CA PRO A 28 -5.44 -5.03 31.70
C PRO A 28 -5.86 -3.57 31.48
N GLU A 29 -5.55 -2.66 32.39
CA GLU A 29 -5.91 -1.24 32.31
C GLU A 29 -5.23 -0.51 31.15
N ALA A 30 -3.94 -0.76 30.87
CA ALA A 30 -3.23 -0.11 29.78
C ALA A 30 -3.75 -0.54 28.40
N SER A 31 -4.16 -1.79 28.24
CA SER A 31 -4.74 -2.29 27.00
C SER A 31 -6.14 -1.72 26.74
N LEU A 32 -6.96 -1.59 27.78
CA LEU A 32 -8.29 -0.98 27.69
C LEU A 32 -8.22 0.53 27.43
N GLN A 33 -7.24 1.21 28.02
CA GLN A 33 -7.04 2.63 27.82
C GLN A 33 -6.54 2.95 26.41
N ASN A 34 -5.63 2.14 25.86
CA ASN A 34 -5.17 2.26 24.47
C ASN A 34 -6.30 1.96 23.46
N ALA A 35 -7.14 0.97 23.74
CA ALA A 35 -8.31 0.67 22.91
C ALA A 35 -9.35 1.79 22.94
N ALA A 36 -9.56 2.43 24.09
CA ALA A 36 -10.49 3.56 24.22
C ALA A 36 -9.99 4.81 23.52
N ILE A 37 -8.68 5.11 23.59
CA ILE A 37 -8.05 6.22 22.86
C ILE A 37 -8.15 5.96 21.34
N ALA A 38 -7.82 4.75 20.88
CA ALA A 38 -7.95 4.38 19.48
C ALA A 38 -9.39 4.50 18.96
N ALA A 39 -10.39 4.15 19.77
CA ALA A 39 -11.80 4.27 19.40
C ALA A 39 -12.24 5.75 19.23
N ALA A 40 -11.66 6.67 19.95
CA ALA A 40 -11.92 8.11 19.82
C ALA A 40 -11.35 8.69 18.50
N ASP A 41 -10.29 8.12 17.96
CA ASP A 41 -9.63 8.57 16.72
C ASP A 41 -10.34 8.07 15.45
N VAL A 42 -11.15 7.00 15.56
CA VAL A 42 -11.80 6.36 14.40
C VAL A 42 -12.73 7.32 13.62
N PRO A 43 -13.64 8.08 14.24
CA PRO A 43 -14.51 9.00 13.51
C PRO A 43 -13.72 10.07 12.75
N ALA A 44 -12.65 10.59 13.34
CA ALA A 44 -11.78 11.58 12.70
C ALA A 44 -11.06 10.98 11.48
N LEU A 45 -10.53 9.77 11.62
CA LEU A 45 -9.92 9.03 10.50
C LEU A 45 -10.91 8.83 9.34
N LEU A 46 -12.13 8.35 9.64
CA LEU A 46 -13.15 8.10 8.61
C LEU A 46 -13.55 9.38 7.86
N ALA A 47 -13.69 10.49 8.60
CA ALA A 47 -13.95 11.80 8.01
C ALA A 47 -12.80 12.27 7.11
N GLU A 48 -11.56 12.09 7.55
CA GLU A 48 -10.36 12.44 6.80
C GLU A 48 -10.24 11.61 5.51
N LEU A 49 -10.37 10.28 5.60
CA LEU A 49 -10.31 9.39 4.43
C LEU A 49 -11.36 9.79 3.38
N ARG A 50 -12.58 10.14 3.82
CA ARG A 50 -13.62 10.60 2.91
C ARG A 50 -13.29 11.92 2.23
N GLN A 51 -12.71 12.89 2.95
CA GLN A 51 -12.32 14.20 2.40
C GLN A 51 -11.17 14.11 1.40
N GLN A 52 -10.38 13.06 1.47
CA GLN A 52 -9.25 12.83 0.56
C GLN A 52 -9.67 12.20 -0.77
N MET A 53 -10.90 11.72 -0.91
CA MET A 53 -11.35 11.08 -2.14
C MET A 53 -11.56 12.11 -3.24
N VAL A 54 -11.06 11.79 -4.43
CA VAL A 54 -11.15 12.58 -5.66
C VAL A 54 -11.96 11.80 -6.67
N ASP A 55 -12.93 12.45 -7.31
CA ASP A 55 -13.70 11.85 -8.40
C ASP A 55 -12.84 11.70 -9.66
N ILE A 56 -12.73 10.49 -10.14
CA ILE A 56 -12.09 10.15 -11.40
C ILE A 56 -13.20 9.90 -12.42
N PRO A 57 -13.25 10.69 -13.51
CA PRO A 57 -14.31 10.57 -14.51
C PRO A 57 -14.23 9.25 -15.26
N ALA A 58 -15.37 8.73 -15.72
CA ALA A 58 -15.38 7.63 -16.65
C ALA A 58 -14.69 8.02 -17.97
N GLY A 59 -14.01 7.08 -18.61
CA GLY A 59 -13.33 7.32 -19.88
C GLY A 59 -12.68 6.07 -20.42
N HIS A 60 -11.72 6.26 -21.31
CA HIS A 60 -10.91 5.17 -21.83
C HIS A 60 -9.48 5.64 -22.08
N PHE A 61 -8.55 4.72 -22.13
CA PHE A 61 -7.15 5.01 -22.43
C PHE A 61 -6.46 3.78 -23.03
N GLU A 62 -5.27 4.00 -23.56
CA GLU A 62 -4.37 2.94 -24.01
C GLU A 62 -3.46 2.56 -22.83
N MET A 63 -3.73 1.39 -22.22
CA MET A 63 -2.97 0.85 -21.10
C MET A 63 -1.69 0.18 -21.58
N GLY A 64 -0.61 0.37 -20.84
CA GLY A 64 0.71 -0.19 -21.18
C GLY A 64 1.60 0.78 -21.94
N SER A 65 2.72 0.26 -22.47
CA SER A 65 3.69 1.07 -23.20
C SER A 65 4.47 0.24 -24.22
N GLY A 66 4.49 0.72 -25.45
CA GLY A 66 5.31 0.18 -26.55
C GLY A 66 6.76 0.72 -26.58
N LEU A 67 7.21 1.43 -25.56
CA LEU A 67 8.52 2.07 -25.55
C LEU A 67 9.71 1.13 -25.27
N GLY A 68 9.47 -0.20 -25.21
CA GLY A 68 10.51 -1.21 -25.19
C GLY A 68 11.28 -1.36 -23.87
N HIS A 69 10.69 -0.95 -22.76
CA HIS A 69 11.35 -1.04 -21.46
C HIS A 69 11.05 -2.35 -20.70
N ALA A 70 9.84 -2.91 -20.89
CA ALA A 70 9.45 -4.19 -20.29
C ALA A 70 8.37 -4.88 -21.15
N ASP A 71 8.50 -6.20 -21.30
CA ASP A 71 7.55 -7.03 -22.06
C ASP A 71 6.20 -7.14 -21.33
N ASP A 72 6.18 -6.97 -20.03
CA ASP A 72 4.98 -7.05 -19.20
C ASP A 72 4.05 -5.83 -19.31
N GLU A 73 4.52 -4.74 -19.95
CA GLU A 73 3.72 -3.58 -20.34
C GLU A 73 2.97 -3.77 -21.68
N LEU A 74 3.08 -4.96 -22.32
CA LEU A 74 2.55 -5.27 -23.64
C LEU A 74 1.47 -6.37 -23.58
N PRO A 75 0.59 -6.44 -24.62
CA PRO A 75 0.38 -5.44 -25.66
C PRO A 75 -0.26 -4.16 -25.10
N VAL A 76 0.05 -3.02 -25.72
CA VAL A 76 -0.73 -1.81 -25.49
C VAL A 76 -2.17 -2.07 -25.96
N HIS A 77 -3.14 -1.79 -25.12
CA HIS A 77 -4.53 -2.12 -25.38
C HIS A 77 -5.48 -1.09 -24.79
N ARG A 78 -6.63 -0.93 -25.43
CA ARG A 78 -7.69 -0.03 -24.96
C ARG A 78 -8.38 -0.62 -23.74
N VAL A 79 -8.57 0.23 -22.71
CA VAL A 79 -9.35 -0.09 -21.51
C VAL A 79 -10.43 0.98 -21.30
N ASP A 80 -11.67 0.56 -21.08
CA ASP A 80 -12.77 1.44 -20.69
C ASP A 80 -12.88 1.45 -19.16
N VAL A 81 -12.76 2.62 -18.55
CA VAL A 81 -12.78 2.80 -17.10
C VAL A 81 -14.08 3.47 -16.68
N ARG A 82 -14.79 2.89 -15.71
CA ARG A 82 -15.98 3.48 -15.12
C ARG A 82 -15.57 4.63 -14.19
N ARG A 83 -16.49 5.55 -13.89
CA ARG A 83 -16.30 6.55 -12.84
C ARG A 83 -16.04 5.84 -11.51
N PHE A 84 -15.06 6.30 -10.78
CA PHE A 84 -14.70 5.84 -9.43
C PHE A 84 -14.08 6.99 -8.64
N GLN A 85 -13.74 6.75 -7.40
CA GLN A 85 -12.98 7.67 -6.58
C GLN A 85 -11.63 7.08 -6.23
N LEU A 86 -10.62 7.94 -6.14
CA LEU A 86 -9.27 7.57 -5.71
C LEU A 86 -8.80 8.55 -4.62
N SER A 87 -8.14 8.06 -3.58
CA SER A 87 -7.60 8.97 -2.58
C SER A 87 -6.51 9.85 -3.18
N ARG A 88 -6.52 11.12 -2.81
CA ARG A 88 -5.64 12.18 -3.30
C ARG A 88 -4.16 11.81 -3.18
N HIS A 89 -3.81 11.09 -2.14
CA HIS A 89 -2.46 10.58 -1.87
C HIS A 89 -2.53 9.21 -1.19
N GLU A 90 -1.39 8.62 -0.92
CA GLU A 90 -1.24 7.35 -0.24
C GLU A 90 -1.82 7.42 1.18
N VAL A 91 -2.20 6.27 1.75
CA VAL A 91 -2.55 6.16 3.17
C VAL A 91 -1.31 6.48 4.01
N THR A 92 -1.45 7.39 4.96
CA THR A 92 -0.34 7.84 5.79
C THR A 92 -0.05 6.89 6.97
N GLY A 93 1.19 6.99 7.49
CA GLY A 93 1.59 6.28 8.71
C GLY A 93 0.66 6.58 9.88
N ARG A 94 0.27 7.85 10.06
CA ARG A 94 -0.67 8.29 11.10
C ARG A 94 -2.05 7.62 10.94
N GLN A 95 -2.57 7.57 9.72
CA GLN A 95 -3.87 6.92 9.44
C GLN A 95 -3.81 5.42 9.71
N PHE A 96 -2.76 4.74 9.26
CA PHE A 96 -2.56 3.32 9.50
C PHE A 96 -2.36 3.00 10.99
N ALA A 97 -1.70 3.88 11.74
CA ALA A 97 -1.48 3.72 13.18
C ALA A 97 -2.79 3.67 13.99
N VAL A 98 -3.85 4.39 13.58
CA VAL A 98 -5.18 4.29 14.22
C VAL A 98 -5.71 2.86 14.12
N PHE A 99 -5.67 2.27 12.93
CA PHE A 99 -6.06 0.88 12.69
C PHE A 99 -5.20 -0.10 13.52
N ALA A 100 -3.90 0.08 13.51
CA ALA A 100 -2.98 -0.78 14.24
C ALA A 100 -3.25 -0.77 15.75
N ARG A 101 -3.48 0.41 16.32
CA ARG A 101 -3.85 0.56 17.74
C ARG A 101 -5.21 -0.07 18.04
N ALA A 102 -6.21 0.19 17.19
CA ALA A 102 -7.57 -0.33 17.38
C ALA A 102 -7.66 -1.86 17.31
N THR A 103 -6.79 -2.49 16.53
CA THR A 103 -6.80 -3.94 16.29
C THR A 103 -5.71 -4.71 17.04
N GLY A 104 -4.83 -4.02 17.78
CA GLY A 104 -3.69 -4.63 18.48
C GLY A 104 -2.63 -5.21 17.53
N ARG A 105 -2.59 -4.76 16.26
CA ARG A 105 -1.59 -5.20 15.29
C ARG A 105 -0.26 -4.53 15.57
N THR A 106 0.81 -5.34 15.67
CA THR A 106 2.17 -4.85 15.91
C THR A 106 3.07 -4.94 14.68
N ARG A 107 2.72 -5.78 13.69
CA ARG A 107 3.46 -5.93 12.44
C ARG A 107 2.93 -4.93 11.39
N GLY A 108 3.81 -4.28 10.67
CA GLY A 108 3.48 -3.20 9.74
C GLY A 108 3.30 -1.85 10.43
N ALA A 109 2.88 -1.83 11.69
CA ALA A 109 2.66 -0.61 12.47
C ALA A 109 3.93 -0.06 13.14
N ALA A 110 4.95 -0.88 13.37
CA ALA A 110 6.18 -0.44 14.04
C ALA A 110 7.05 0.52 13.18
N ALA A 111 6.78 0.57 11.87
CA ALA A 111 7.40 1.52 10.96
C ALA A 111 6.45 2.66 10.53
N ALA A 112 5.14 2.53 10.81
CA ALA A 112 4.20 3.62 10.69
C ALA A 112 4.36 4.54 11.90
N GLU A 113 5.44 5.30 11.92
CA GLU A 113 5.49 6.48 12.78
C GLU A 113 4.21 7.29 12.54
N GLU A 114 3.67 7.91 13.59
CA GLU A 114 2.51 8.80 13.49
C GLU A 114 2.87 10.05 12.67
N SER A 115 3.13 9.86 11.37
CA SER A 115 3.65 10.85 10.45
C SER A 115 2.74 11.01 9.23
N ASP A 116 2.88 12.11 8.54
CA ASP A 116 2.22 12.36 7.26
C ASP A 116 2.99 11.75 6.07
N HIS A 117 4.00 10.92 6.32
CA HIS A 117 4.61 10.08 5.30
C HIS A 117 3.69 8.91 4.94
N PRO A 118 3.82 8.30 3.74
CA PRO A 118 3.10 7.09 3.41
C PRO A 118 3.31 5.99 4.45
N ALA A 119 2.28 5.21 4.73
CA ALA A 119 2.42 3.98 5.48
C ALA A 119 3.25 3.00 4.65
N THR A 120 4.41 2.62 5.16
CA THR A 120 5.33 1.67 4.52
C THR A 120 5.49 0.39 5.34
N ASN A 121 6.23 -0.59 4.81
CA ASN A 121 6.31 -1.93 5.40
C ASN A 121 4.93 -2.59 5.55
N ILE A 122 4.03 -2.29 4.62
CA ILE A 122 2.65 -2.76 4.54
C ILE A 122 2.58 -3.82 3.44
N SER A 123 2.18 -5.04 3.83
CA SER A 123 1.88 -6.09 2.85
C SER A 123 0.51 -5.84 2.19
N TRP A 124 0.24 -6.50 1.07
CA TRP A 124 -1.08 -6.48 0.46
C TRP A 124 -2.17 -6.95 1.44
N ASP A 125 -1.88 -7.98 2.22
CA ASP A 125 -2.80 -8.48 3.26
C ASP A 125 -3.05 -7.45 4.37
N ASP A 126 -2.05 -6.65 4.74
CA ASP A 126 -2.24 -5.56 5.71
C ASP A 126 -3.11 -4.45 5.14
N ALA A 127 -2.91 -4.08 3.86
CA ALA A 127 -3.72 -3.08 3.18
C ALA A 127 -5.20 -3.53 3.08
N VAL A 128 -5.45 -4.77 2.69
CA VAL A 128 -6.81 -5.35 2.65
C VAL A 128 -7.44 -5.41 4.04
N ALA A 129 -6.66 -5.74 5.07
CA ALA A 129 -7.17 -5.78 6.45
C ALA A 129 -7.50 -4.36 6.98
N PHE A 130 -6.69 -3.35 6.65
CA PHE A 130 -6.99 -1.95 6.92
C PHE A 130 -8.31 -1.54 6.27
N ILE A 131 -8.46 -1.80 4.97
CA ILE A 131 -9.67 -1.51 4.19
C ILE A 131 -10.90 -2.20 4.80
N ALA A 132 -10.81 -3.49 5.10
CA ALA A 132 -11.93 -4.23 5.71
C ALA A 132 -12.32 -3.64 7.07
N TRP A 133 -11.36 -3.21 7.87
CA TRP A 133 -11.62 -2.58 9.15
C TRP A 133 -12.26 -1.19 9.00
N VAL A 134 -11.78 -0.35 8.06
CA VAL A 134 -12.38 0.95 7.75
C VAL A 134 -13.83 0.77 7.29
N ASN A 135 -14.08 -0.16 6.37
CA ASN A 135 -15.41 -0.46 5.85
C ASN A 135 -16.37 -0.97 6.94
N GLY A 136 -15.86 -1.70 7.91
CA GLY A 136 -16.65 -2.16 9.07
C GLY A 136 -17.00 -1.07 10.08
N ASN A 137 -16.31 0.08 10.06
CA ASN A 137 -16.49 1.20 10.97
C ASN A 137 -17.15 2.43 10.33
N GLY A 138 -17.21 2.49 8.99
CA GLY A 138 -17.73 3.61 8.21
C GLY A 138 -18.89 3.21 7.31
N VAL A 139 -19.47 4.20 6.65
CA VAL A 139 -20.55 4.00 5.67
C VAL A 139 -20.02 3.91 4.24
N GLN A 140 -18.93 4.62 3.93
CA GLN A 140 -18.29 4.56 2.62
C GLN A 140 -17.50 3.27 2.48
N GLN A 141 -17.60 2.63 1.31
CA GLN A 141 -16.89 1.40 1.02
C GLN A 141 -15.63 1.69 0.20
N TYR A 142 -14.49 1.27 0.73
CA TYR A 142 -13.19 1.40 0.11
C TYR A 142 -12.68 0.05 -0.40
N ARG A 143 -11.77 0.11 -1.35
CA ARG A 143 -11.03 -1.01 -1.92
C ARG A 143 -9.64 -0.56 -2.38
N LEU A 144 -8.78 -1.47 -2.77
CA LEU A 144 -7.63 -1.12 -3.59
C LEU A 144 -8.11 -0.74 -5.00
N PRO A 145 -7.43 0.20 -5.70
CA PRO A 145 -7.66 0.42 -7.13
C PRO A 145 -7.31 -0.83 -7.92
N THR A 146 -7.97 -1.05 -9.06
CA THR A 146 -7.44 -1.98 -10.04
C THR A 146 -6.18 -1.39 -10.71
N GLU A 147 -5.36 -2.24 -11.30
CA GLU A 147 -4.16 -1.79 -12.03
C GLU A 147 -4.52 -0.81 -13.15
N ALA A 148 -5.60 -1.09 -13.87
CA ALA A 148 -6.10 -0.24 -14.94
C ALA A 148 -6.62 1.12 -14.43
N GLU A 149 -7.37 1.13 -13.34
CA GLU A 149 -7.82 2.37 -12.69
C GLU A 149 -6.65 3.21 -12.22
N TRP A 150 -5.64 2.57 -11.65
CA TRP A 150 -4.45 3.24 -11.18
C TRP A 150 -3.69 3.92 -12.34
N GLU A 151 -3.42 3.18 -13.46
CA GLU A 151 -2.72 3.75 -14.61
C GLU A 151 -3.53 4.84 -15.31
N TYR A 152 -4.84 4.66 -15.46
CA TYR A 152 -5.74 5.67 -15.99
C TYR A 152 -5.67 6.97 -15.18
N ALA A 153 -5.75 6.83 -13.86
CA ALA A 153 -5.67 7.96 -12.95
C ALA A 153 -4.28 8.62 -12.93
N ALA A 154 -3.22 7.84 -13.01
CA ALA A 154 -1.85 8.34 -13.08
C ALA A 154 -1.61 9.14 -14.37
N ARG A 155 -2.11 8.67 -15.50
CA ARG A 155 -2.00 9.38 -16.79
C ARG A 155 -2.84 10.65 -16.86
N ALA A 156 -3.97 10.69 -16.21
CA ALA A 156 -4.88 11.85 -16.19
C ALA A 156 -5.11 12.49 -17.59
N GLY A 157 -5.36 11.62 -18.58
CA GLY A 157 -5.64 12.03 -19.97
C GLY A 157 -4.42 12.13 -20.88
N THR A 158 -3.20 11.88 -20.41
CA THR A 158 -2.00 11.88 -21.25
C THR A 158 -1.64 10.47 -21.75
N ALA A 159 -0.88 10.41 -22.85
CA ALA A 159 -0.28 9.19 -23.36
C ALA A 159 1.25 9.16 -23.20
N THR A 160 1.81 10.16 -22.54
CA THR A 160 3.24 10.35 -22.31
C THR A 160 3.80 9.41 -21.20
N ARG A 161 5.11 9.37 -21.06
CA ARG A 161 5.79 8.56 -20.01
C ARG A 161 5.33 8.95 -18.60
N PHE A 162 5.24 10.26 -18.39
CA PHE A 162 4.78 10.87 -17.14
C PHE A 162 3.54 11.71 -17.44
N TRP A 163 2.74 12.01 -16.44
CA TRP A 163 1.55 12.84 -16.62
C TRP A 163 1.86 14.30 -17.04
N TRP A 164 3.11 14.75 -16.85
CA TRP A 164 3.60 16.08 -17.25
C TRP A 164 4.34 16.09 -18.60
N GLY A 165 4.48 14.95 -19.29
CA GLY A 165 5.16 14.83 -20.58
C GLY A 165 6.16 13.67 -20.63
N ASP A 166 7.01 13.65 -21.65
CA ASP A 166 8.00 12.59 -21.86
C ASP A 166 9.35 12.87 -21.19
N ASP A 167 9.65 14.16 -20.96
CA ASP A 167 10.89 14.57 -20.33
C ASP A 167 10.78 14.51 -18.81
N PHE A 168 11.77 13.88 -18.19
CA PHE A 168 11.82 13.76 -16.75
C PHE A 168 12.04 15.12 -16.07
N GLN A 169 11.26 15.42 -15.04
CA GLN A 169 11.35 16.66 -14.26
C GLN A 169 11.44 16.34 -12.75
N ALA A 170 12.59 16.62 -12.17
CA ALA A 170 12.89 16.33 -10.77
C ALA A 170 11.95 16.97 -9.73
N GLY A 171 11.32 18.08 -10.07
CA GLY A 171 10.39 18.79 -9.16
C GLY A 171 9.00 18.18 -9.04
N TYR A 172 8.70 17.11 -9.79
CA TYR A 172 7.37 16.50 -9.85
C TYR A 172 7.25 15.19 -9.09
N VAL A 173 8.37 14.64 -8.59
CA VAL A 173 8.40 13.28 -8.07
C VAL A 173 9.49 13.07 -7.02
N ASN A 174 9.25 12.21 -6.03
CA ASN A 174 10.26 11.68 -5.13
C ASN A 174 10.84 10.39 -5.71
N GLY A 175 12.10 10.42 -6.14
CA GLY A 175 12.80 9.27 -6.72
C GLY A 175 14.32 9.39 -6.60
N ALA A 176 15.05 8.31 -6.86
CA ALA A 176 16.50 8.28 -6.74
C ALA A 176 17.20 9.14 -7.81
N GLY A 177 18.20 9.91 -7.39
CA GLY A 177 19.00 10.77 -8.28
C GLY A 177 18.25 11.96 -8.86
N VAL A 178 17.06 12.26 -8.36
CA VAL A 178 16.11 13.21 -8.91
C VAL A 178 16.33 14.64 -8.43
N SER A 179 16.71 14.83 -7.20
CA SER A 179 17.10 16.14 -6.68
C SER A 179 18.60 16.13 -6.46
N GLY A 180 19.34 17.02 -7.09
CA GLY A 180 20.81 17.17 -6.97
C GLY A 180 21.36 17.33 -5.54
N ASN A 181 20.58 16.91 -4.56
CA ASN A 181 20.95 16.62 -3.19
C ASN A 181 20.78 15.12 -2.97
N ASP A 182 21.87 14.39 -2.79
CA ASP A 182 21.98 12.97 -2.40
C ASP A 182 21.28 12.60 -1.07
N ARG A 183 20.32 13.38 -0.60
CA ARG A 183 19.78 13.30 0.77
C ARG A 183 18.35 12.76 0.89
N ARG A 184 17.66 12.44 -0.21
CA ARG A 184 16.34 11.79 -0.11
C ARG A 184 16.45 10.31 -0.42
N ALA A 185 17.03 9.57 0.51
CA ALA A 185 17.00 8.12 0.55
C ALA A 185 15.82 7.64 1.43
N GLU A 186 14.66 8.31 1.32
CA GLU A 186 13.48 8.05 2.15
C GLU A 186 12.21 8.61 1.49
N THR A 187 11.05 8.22 2.01
CA THR A 187 9.76 8.79 1.60
C THR A 187 9.68 10.29 1.92
N ALA A 188 8.84 11.01 1.21
CA ALA A 188 8.43 12.37 1.53
C ALA A 188 7.04 12.37 2.18
N PRO A 189 6.66 13.40 2.98
CA PRO A 189 5.28 13.60 3.40
C PRO A 189 4.34 13.61 2.18
N VAL A 190 3.17 12.98 2.29
CA VAL A 190 2.20 12.94 1.20
C VAL A 190 1.80 14.36 0.77
N GLY A 191 1.55 14.56 -0.53
CA GLY A 191 1.22 15.87 -1.07
C GLY A 191 2.42 16.80 -1.28
N SER A 192 3.65 16.30 -1.14
CA SER A 192 4.88 17.11 -1.29
C SER A 192 5.17 17.53 -2.73
N PHE A 193 4.64 16.84 -3.71
CA PHE A 193 4.87 17.11 -5.12
C PHE A 193 3.59 17.57 -5.83
N PRO A 194 3.70 18.25 -7.00
CA PRO A 194 2.53 18.73 -7.73
C PRO A 194 1.52 17.64 -8.03
N ALA A 195 0.23 17.98 -7.92
CA ALA A 195 -0.84 17.09 -8.32
C ALA A 195 -0.92 16.97 -9.85
N ASN A 196 -1.33 15.80 -10.34
CA ASN A 196 -1.68 15.61 -11.74
C ASN A 196 -3.02 16.31 -12.08
N PRO A 197 -3.45 16.35 -13.37
CA PRO A 197 -4.70 17.00 -13.78
C PRO A 197 -5.97 16.48 -13.09
N PHE A 198 -5.95 15.26 -12.51
CA PHE A 198 -7.06 14.74 -11.70
C PHE A 198 -6.97 15.14 -10.23
N GLY A 199 -5.93 15.88 -9.81
CA GLY A 199 -5.76 16.30 -8.43
C GLY A 199 -5.10 15.26 -7.53
N LEU A 200 -4.41 14.29 -8.11
CA LEU A 200 -3.70 13.22 -7.39
C LEU A 200 -2.23 13.60 -7.20
N HIS A 201 -1.77 13.56 -5.95
CA HIS A 201 -0.38 13.79 -5.58
C HIS A 201 0.38 12.47 -5.49
N ASP A 202 1.70 12.54 -5.68
CA ASP A 202 2.67 11.48 -5.46
C ASP A 202 2.33 10.17 -6.20
N ILE A 203 1.49 10.27 -7.26
CA ILE A 203 1.04 9.12 -8.05
C ILE A 203 2.19 8.44 -8.80
N LEU A 204 3.31 9.12 -8.96
CA LEU A 204 4.57 8.57 -9.44
C LEU A 204 5.64 8.86 -8.38
N GLY A 205 6.45 7.85 -8.03
CA GLY A 205 7.48 7.95 -7.00
C GLY A 205 6.92 7.83 -5.58
N ASN A 206 7.67 8.29 -4.60
CA ASN A 206 7.42 8.20 -3.18
C ASN A 206 7.37 6.73 -2.71
N VAL A 207 6.27 6.01 -2.91
CA VAL A 207 6.19 4.56 -2.67
C VAL A 207 5.50 3.82 -3.81
N TRP A 208 5.93 2.59 -4.07
CA TRP A 208 5.15 1.65 -4.85
C TRP A 208 3.80 1.40 -4.19
N GLU A 209 2.74 1.31 -4.97
CA GLU A 209 1.38 1.18 -4.47
C GLU A 209 0.75 -0.15 -4.85
N TRP A 210 0.24 -0.88 -3.85
CA TRP A 210 -0.52 -2.10 -4.06
C TRP A 210 -1.79 -1.84 -4.85
N THR A 211 -2.07 -2.69 -5.83
CA THR A 211 -3.35 -2.76 -6.55
C THR A 211 -4.12 -4.04 -6.21
N ALA A 212 -5.36 -4.15 -6.69
CA ALA A 212 -6.19 -5.33 -6.46
C ALA A 212 -5.76 -6.56 -7.28
N ASP A 213 -4.97 -6.35 -8.33
CA ASP A 213 -4.70 -7.30 -9.39
C ASP A 213 -3.70 -8.38 -9.01
N CYS A 214 -3.94 -9.59 -9.52
CA CYS A 214 -2.91 -10.59 -9.67
C CYS A 214 -1.98 -10.20 -10.83
N TYR A 215 -0.67 -10.31 -10.60
CA TYR A 215 0.30 -10.08 -11.66
C TYR A 215 0.20 -11.13 -12.77
N THR A 216 0.23 -10.63 -13.99
CA THR A 216 0.35 -11.43 -15.22
C THR A 216 1.57 -10.96 -16.00
N PRO A 217 2.31 -11.87 -16.68
CA PRO A 217 3.56 -11.49 -17.35
C PRO A 217 3.36 -10.60 -18.58
N ASN A 218 2.13 -10.35 -18.98
CA ASN A 218 1.73 -9.43 -20.06
C ASN A 218 0.23 -9.13 -19.99
N TYR A 219 -0.26 -8.29 -20.92
CA TYR A 219 -1.65 -7.90 -21.03
C TYR A 219 -2.49 -8.70 -22.06
N GLU A 220 -2.00 -9.82 -22.59
CA GLU A 220 -2.76 -10.62 -23.58
C GLU A 220 -4.16 -11.05 -23.11
N ARG A 221 -4.35 -11.16 -21.80
CA ARG A 221 -5.61 -11.56 -21.17
C ARG A 221 -6.24 -10.46 -20.32
N ALA A 222 -5.76 -9.23 -20.47
CA ALA A 222 -6.31 -8.10 -19.72
C ALA A 222 -7.79 -7.88 -20.06
N GLN A 223 -8.56 -7.47 -19.05
CA GLN A 223 -9.99 -7.21 -19.23
C GLN A 223 -10.20 -5.80 -19.79
N PRO A 224 -10.96 -5.65 -20.89
CA PRO A 224 -11.15 -4.34 -21.53
C PRO A 224 -12.01 -3.38 -20.70
N ASP A 225 -12.66 -3.84 -19.65
CA ASP A 225 -13.51 -3.05 -18.75
C ASP A 225 -12.76 -2.57 -17.49
N GLY A 226 -11.43 -2.77 -17.45
CA GLY A 226 -10.58 -2.35 -16.34
C GLY A 226 -10.78 -3.13 -15.04
N SER A 227 -11.53 -4.24 -15.06
CA SER A 227 -11.68 -5.09 -13.88
C SER A 227 -10.35 -5.77 -13.53
N ALA A 228 -10.10 -5.94 -12.21
CA ALA A 228 -8.86 -6.51 -11.71
C ALA A 228 -8.59 -7.92 -12.27
N ALA A 229 -7.35 -8.17 -12.69
CA ALA A 229 -6.90 -9.48 -13.09
C ALA A 229 -7.01 -10.46 -11.92
N ARG A 230 -7.67 -11.59 -12.15
CA ARG A 230 -7.86 -12.65 -11.16
C ARG A 230 -6.88 -13.78 -11.42
N GLY A 231 -6.39 -14.38 -10.36
CA GLY A 231 -5.49 -15.52 -10.38
C GLY A 231 -5.78 -16.47 -9.22
N GLU A 232 -4.86 -17.35 -8.95
CA GLU A 232 -4.90 -18.22 -7.76
C GLU A 232 -4.78 -17.35 -6.50
N GLN A 233 -5.17 -17.90 -5.35
CA GLN A 233 -5.20 -17.17 -4.08
C GLN A 233 -3.83 -16.58 -3.70
N ASP A 234 -2.76 -17.27 -4.06
CA ASP A 234 -1.37 -16.90 -3.73
C ASP A 234 -0.64 -16.25 -4.91
N CYS A 235 -1.37 -15.66 -5.88
CA CYS A 235 -0.74 -14.92 -6.97
C CYS A 235 0.09 -13.73 -6.43
N GLY A 236 1.20 -13.41 -7.12
CA GLY A 236 1.90 -12.14 -6.93
C GLY A 236 0.95 -10.97 -7.17
N ARG A 237 1.05 -9.90 -6.38
CA ARG A 237 0.20 -8.73 -6.47
C ARG A 237 0.91 -7.59 -7.17
N VAL A 238 0.18 -6.91 -8.06
CA VAL A 238 0.73 -5.82 -8.85
C VAL A 238 0.98 -4.59 -7.99
N LEU A 239 2.11 -3.95 -8.27
CA LEU A 239 2.55 -2.67 -7.73
C LEU A 239 2.73 -1.65 -8.85
N ARG A 240 2.41 -0.40 -8.57
CA ARG A 240 2.48 0.69 -9.53
C ARG A 240 3.17 1.91 -8.94
N GLY A 241 3.72 2.78 -9.79
CA GLY A 241 4.18 4.13 -9.47
C GLY A 241 5.67 4.33 -9.31
N GLY A 242 6.42 3.30 -8.92
CA GLY A 242 7.80 3.47 -8.49
C GLY A 242 7.89 4.07 -7.09
N SER A 243 9.10 4.29 -6.59
CA SER A 243 9.34 4.76 -5.24
C SER A 243 10.48 5.78 -5.15
N TRP A 244 10.72 6.29 -3.94
CA TRP A 244 11.84 7.16 -3.61
C TRP A 244 13.21 6.58 -3.96
N SER A 245 13.32 5.24 -4.04
CA SER A 245 14.57 4.53 -4.34
C SER A 245 14.78 4.26 -5.84
N ASP A 246 13.79 4.59 -6.69
CA ASP A 246 13.79 4.24 -8.10
C ASP A 246 14.26 5.37 -9.00
N THR A 247 14.96 5.01 -10.07
CA THR A 247 15.40 5.93 -11.12
C THR A 247 14.23 6.32 -12.05
N PRO A 248 14.34 7.39 -12.85
CA PRO A 248 13.29 7.84 -13.77
C PRO A 248 12.71 6.76 -14.68
N LEU A 249 13.48 5.72 -14.99
CA LEU A 249 13.04 4.59 -15.81
C LEU A 249 11.85 3.85 -15.17
N TRP A 250 11.84 3.75 -13.85
CA TRP A 250 10.83 3.04 -13.07
C TRP A 250 9.65 3.92 -12.63
N LEU A 251 9.79 5.26 -12.78
CA LEU A 251 8.80 6.25 -12.35
C LEU A 251 7.77 6.58 -13.45
N ARG A 252 7.66 5.77 -14.51
CA ARG A 252 6.72 5.97 -15.63
C ARG A 252 5.31 5.47 -15.27
N ALA A 253 4.29 6.09 -15.85
CA ALA A 253 2.90 5.70 -15.61
C ALA A 253 2.61 4.23 -15.97
N ALA A 254 3.26 3.68 -17.01
CA ALA A 254 3.07 2.30 -17.46
C ALA A 254 3.88 1.26 -16.66
N THR A 255 4.85 1.69 -15.85
CA THR A 255 5.76 0.76 -15.17
C THR A 255 5.02 -0.15 -14.19
N ARG A 256 5.33 -1.43 -14.27
CA ARG A 256 4.77 -2.48 -13.43
C ARG A 256 5.83 -3.10 -12.54
N ASN A 257 5.41 -3.57 -11.39
CA ASN A 257 6.18 -4.43 -10.50
C ASN A 257 5.21 -5.39 -9.78
N TRP A 258 5.73 -6.37 -9.09
CA TRP A 258 4.91 -7.29 -8.30
C TRP A 258 5.71 -7.90 -7.16
N PHE A 259 5.01 -8.25 -6.08
CA PHE A 259 5.54 -9.04 -4.97
C PHE A 259 4.50 -10.03 -4.47
N ASP A 260 4.94 -10.99 -3.66
CA ASP A 260 4.03 -11.87 -2.96
C ASP A 260 3.21 -11.07 -1.94
N ARG A 261 1.95 -11.43 -1.77
CA ARG A 261 0.97 -10.70 -0.96
C ARG A 261 1.37 -10.44 0.49
N GLY A 262 2.28 -11.24 1.05
CA GLY A 262 2.78 -11.13 2.42
C GLY A 262 4.05 -10.31 2.58
N GLU A 263 4.71 -9.92 1.49
CA GLU A 263 5.97 -9.18 1.54
C GLU A 263 5.78 -7.73 1.98
N ARG A 264 6.83 -7.16 2.57
CA ARG A 264 6.84 -5.81 3.16
C ARG A 264 8.15 -5.13 2.88
N PHE A 265 8.09 -3.90 2.37
CA PHE A 265 9.26 -3.08 2.08
C PHE A 265 9.01 -1.64 2.54
N ASP A 266 10.07 -0.92 2.86
CA ASP A 266 10.04 0.49 3.30
C ASP A 266 9.76 1.48 2.16
N TYR A 267 9.65 0.96 0.93
CA TYR A 267 9.30 1.68 -0.29
C TYR A 267 7.96 1.21 -0.89
N VAL A 268 7.14 0.48 -0.14
CA VAL A 268 5.82 -0.03 -0.59
C VAL A 268 4.72 0.40 0.38
N GLY A 269 3.67 0.99 -0.17
CA GLY A 269 2.46 1.44 0.51
C GLY A 269 1.21 1.17 -0.32
N PHE A 270 0.17 1.98 -0.15
CA PHE A 270 -1.08 1.85 -0.91
C PHE A 270 -1.93 3.12 -0.83
N ARG A 271 -2.86 3.27 -1.77
CA ARG A 271 -3.95 4.26 -1.72
C ARG A 271 -5.30 3.60 -1.83
N LEU A 272 -6.37 4.35 -1.52
CA LEU A 272 -7.74 3.86 -1.48
C LEU A 272 -8.50 4.23 -2.75
N ALA A 273 -9.32 3.31 -3.24
CA ALA A 273 -10.36 3.56 -4.22
C ALA A 273 -11.76 3.33 -3.63
N SER A 274 -12.80 3.89 -4.26
CA SER A 274 -14.21 3.66 -3.93
C SER A 274 -15.07 3.77 -5.19
N ASP A 275 -16.13 2.97 -5.25
CA ASP A 275 -17.13 3.04 -6.34
C ASP A 275 -18.28 4.01 -6.01
N GLU A 276 -18.33 4.50 -4.78
CA GLU A 276 -19.40 5.39 -4.32
C GLU A 276 -19.12 6.83 -4.74
N PRO A 277 -20.13 7.55 -5.28
CA PRO A 277 -20.00 8.98 -5.52
C PRO A 277 -19.87 9.73 -4.17
N LEU A 278 -19.17 10.86 -4.17
CA LEU A 278 -19.25 11.78 -3.03
C LEU A 278 -20.73 12.15 -2.85
N SER A 279 -21.33 11.77 -1.71
CA SER A 279 -22.66 12.29 -1.36
C SER A 279 -22.52 13.79 -1.11
N GLU A 280 -23.29 14.58 -1.85
CA GLU A 280 -23.46 16.02 -1.64
C GLU A 280 -23.83 16.37 -0.19
#